data_8a4b1f65cc0a5398e590480757ca68b7
#
_entry.id   8a4b1f65cc0a5398e590480757ca68b7
#
_cell.length_a   1.000
_cell.length_b   1.000
_cell.length_c   1.000
_cell.angle_alpha   90.00
_cell.angle_beta   90.00
_cell.angle_gamma   90.00
#
_symmetry.space_group_name_H-M   'P 1'
#
loop_
_entity.id
_entity.type
_entity.pdbx_description
1 polymer ?
#
loop_
_entity_poly.entity_id
_entity_poly.type
_entity_poly.pdbx_seq_one_letter_code
_entity_poly.pdbx_strand_id
1 'polypeptide(L)'
;MIAGEETDIVAVQAEFMALFGPILQVAYGTAVRLTRSRTEADDLVQDAALLAYKAFGTFERGTNFKAWFFRILTNAFYSRHRKEKHEKANLSSEEVPALYLYQKTAEAGLWGSESDPAAAIMDRLDADRVGEALDSLPEDYRVVSTLYFIDDLSYQQIADVLQCPIGTVRSRLHRGRRMLQKALWEVAMERGIN
;
A
#
# COMPACT_ATOMS: atom_id res chain seq x y z
N MET A 1 -38.59 -5.04 20.77
CA MET A 1 -37.81 -4.33 19.77
C MET A 1 -36.29 -4.32 20.07
N ILE A 2 -35.84 -4.33 21.32
CA ILE A 2 -34.40 -4.26 21.70
C ILE A 2 -33.63 -5.55 21.37
N ALA A 3 -34.22 -6.73 21.44
CA ALA A 3 -33.54 -8.00 21.20
C ALA A 3 -33.17 -8.25 19.70
N GLY A 4 -33.84 -7.63 18.76
CA GLY A 4 -33.54 -7.74 17.34
C GLY A 4 -32.30 -6.92 16.93
N GLU A 5 -32.14 -5.71 17.48
CA GLU A 5 -31.01 -4.82 17.20
C GLU A 5 -29.69 -5.35 17.77
N GLU A 6 -29.71 -5.97 18.97
CA GLU A 6 -28.54 -6.61 19.56
C GLU A 6 -28.06 -7.82 18.74
N THR A 7 -28.99 -8.59 18.21
CA THR A 7 -28.66 -9.76 17.36
C THR A 7 -28.06 -9.32 16.04
N ASP A 8 -28.51 -8.23 15.43
CA ASP A 8 -27.99 -7.68 14.20
C ASP A 8 -26.56 -7.10 14.40
N ILE A 9 -26.32 -6.42 15.51
CA ILE A 9 -25.00 -5.88 15.84
C ILE A 9 -23.96 -7.01 16.00
N VAL A 10 -24.33 -8.07 16.74
CA VAL A 10 -23.46 -9.24 16.95
C VAL A 10 -23.15 -9.95 15.63
N ALA A 11 -24.15 -10.09 14.76
CA ALA A 11 -23.97 -10.72 13.45
C ALA A 11 -23.02 -9.89 12.54
N VAL A 12 -23.21 -8.57 12.49
CA VAL A 12 -22.35 -7.64 11.73
C VAL A 12 -20.90 -7.66 12.24
N GLN A 13 -20.74 -7.68 13.57
CA GLN A 13 -19.41 -7.78 14.18
C GLN A 13 -18.72 -9.09 13.83
N ALA A 14 -19.42 -10.20 13.90
CA ALA A 14 -18.89 -11.52 13.56
C ALA A 14 -18.48 -11.60 12.08
N GLU A 15 -19.31 -11.08 11.17
CA GLU A 15 -18.99 -11.00 9.73
C GLU A 15 -17.73 -10.15 9.48
N PHE A 16 -17.66 -8.96 10.10
CA PHE A 16 -16.48 -8.10 9.99
C PHE A 16 -15.21 -8.81 10.47
N MET A 17 -15.26 -9.42 11.65
CA MET A 17 -14.10 -10.13 12.22
C MET A 17 -13.69 -11.34 11.39
N ALA A 18 -14.63 -12.06 10.78
CA ALA A 18 -14.32 -13.15 9.86
C ALA A 18 -13.59 -12.70 8.59
N LEU A 19 -13.86 -11.49 8.10
CA LEU A 19 -13.18 -10.90 6.94
C LEU A 19 -11.86 -10.20 7.32
N PHE A 20 -11.83 -9.54 8.47
CA PHE A 20 -10.68 -8.76 8.92
C PHE A 20 -9.56 -9.62 9.51
N GLY A 21 -9.91 -10.66 10.30
CA GLY A 21 -8.94 -11.53 10.97
C GLY A 21 -7.85 -12.07 10.03
N PRO A 22 -8.21 -12.66 8.87
CA PRO A 22 -7.24 -13.19 7.91
C PRO A 22 -6.27 -12.16 7.33
N ILE A 23 -6.65 -10.89 7.25
CA ILE A 23 -5.82 -9.83 6.65
C ILE A 23 -5.07 -9.01 7.69
N LEU A 24 -5.31 -9.18 8.99
CA LEU A 24 -4.74 -8.34 10.06
C LEU A 24 -3.20 -8.31 10.02
N GLN A 25 -2.57 -9.47 9.90
CA GLN A 25 -1.09 -9.55 9.87
C GLN A 25 -0.51 -8.84 8.64
N VAL A 26 -1.15 -9.01 7.48
CA VAL A 26 -0.74 -8.36 6.24
C VAL A 26 -0.93 -6.85 6.35
N ALA A 27 -2.08 -6.40 6.88
CA ALA A 27 -2.36 -5.00 7.11
C ALA A 27 -1.36 -4.34 8.07
N TYR A 28 -0.98 -5.05 9.15
CA TYR A 28 0.05 -4.57 10.06
C TYR A 28 1.42 -4.45 9.38
N GLY A 29 1.83 -5.49 8.63
CA GLY A 29 3.08 -5.45 7.88
C GLY A 29 3.14 -4.27 6.89
N THR A 30 2.03 -4.01 6.20
CA THR A 30 1.90 -2.85 5.32
C THR A 30 1.97 -1.54 6.10
N ALA A 31 1.25 -1.43 7.22
CA ALA A 31 1.29 -0.23 8.07
C ALA A 31 2.72 0.08 8.57
N VAL A 32 3.49 -0.95 8.98
CA VAL A 32 4.90 -0.78 9.38
C VAL A 32 5.74 -0.22 8.23
N ARG A 33 5.55 -0.72 7.00
CA ARG A 33 6.27 -0.19 5.80
C ARG A 33 5.85 1.22 5.45
N LEU A 34 4.58 1.56 5.62
CA LEU A 34 4.09 2.92 5.37
C LEU A 34 4.66 3.92 6.38
N THR A 35 4.57 3.63 7.67
CA THR A 35 4.93 4.53 8.76
C THR A 35 6.41 4.49 9.11
N ARG A 36 7.11 3.38 8.83
CA ARG A 36 8.48 3.07 9.30
C ARG A 36 8.61 3.04 10.82
N SER A 37 7.51 2.87 11.52
CA SER A 37 7.42 2.87 12.98
C SER A 37 6.40 1.82 13.42
N ARG A 38 6.80 0.91 14.30
CA ARG A 38 5.88 -0.11 14.82
C ARG A 38 4.74 0.52 15.63
N THR A 39 5.07 1.51 16.46
CA THR A 39 4.06 2.21 17.29
C THR A 39 3.04 2.95 16.42
N GLU A 40 3.51 3.68 15.40
CA GLU A 40 2.61 4.37 14.47
C GLU A 40 1.80 3.40 13.62
N ALA A 41 2.37 2.22 13.30
CA ALA A 41 1.66 1.17 12.57
C ALA A 41 0.54 0.57 13.40
N ASP A 42 0.77 0.31 14.70
CA ASP A 42 -0.26 -0.16 15.63
C ASP A 42 -1.44 0.83 15.66
N ASP A 43 -1.15 2.11 15.86
CA ASP A 43 -2.16 3.16 15.88
C ASP A 43 -2.88 3.29 14.53
N LEU A 44 -2.15 3.18 13.42
CA LEU A 44 -2.73 3.27 12.07
C LEU A 44 -3.69 2.12 11.80
N VAL A 45 -3.31 0.89 12.14
CA VAL A 45 -4.16 -0.29 11.95
C VAL A 45 -5.40 -0.23 12.85
N GLN A 46 -5.26 0.21 14.10
CA GLN A 46 -6.40 0.36 15.02
C GLN A 46 -7.40 1.41 14.49
N ASP A 47 -6.91 2.59 14.08
CA ASP A 47 -7.78 3.62 13.50
C ASP A 47 -8.45 3.14 12.22
N ALA A 48 -7.70 2.50 11.32
CA ALA A 48 -8.24 1.95 10.08
C ALA A 48 -9.30 0.88 10.35
N ALA A 49 -9.09 -0.01 11.34
CA ALA A 49 -10.05 -1.03 11.73
C ALA A 49 -11.34 -0.41 12.29
N LEU A 50 -11.23 0.62 13.13
CA LEU A 50 -12.38 1.33 13.65
C LEU A 50 -13.17 2.07 12.55
N LEU A 51 -12.46 2.71 11.61
CA LEU A 51 -13.09 3.38 10.46
C LEU A 51 -13.76 2.35 9.55
N ALA A 52 -13.10 1.22 9.28
CA ALA A 52 -13.64 0.13 8.49
C ALA A 52 -14.89 -0.46 9.14
N TYR A 53 -14.86 -0.74 10.43
CA TYR A 53 -16.02 -1.25 11.14
C TYR A 53 -17.23 -0.28 11.07
N LYS A 54 -16.99 1.01 11.29
CA LYS A 54 -18.03 2.04 11.17
C LYS A 54 -18.59 2.14 9.74
N ALA A 55 -17.75 1.95 8.73
CA ALA A 55 -18.12 2.01 7.33
C ALA A 55 -18.57 0.67 6.75
N PHE A 56 -18.62 -0.41 7.56
CA PHE A 56 -18.82 -1.78 7.07
C PHE A 56 -20.17 -1.98 6.36
N GLY A 57 -21.18 -1.20 6.72
CA GLY A 57 -22.47 -1.17 6.01
C GLY A 57 -22.34 -0.72 4.53
N THR A 58 -21.25 -0.03 4.16
CA THR A 58 -20.98 0.41 2.79
C THR A 58 -20.12 -0.58 1.99
N PHE A 59 -19.63 -1.64 2.64
CA PHE A 59 -18.88 -2.68 1.97
C PHE A 59 -19.82 -3.55 1.12
N GLU A 60 -19.53 -3.65 -0.17
CA GLU A 60 -20.27 -4.50 -1.10
C GLU A 60 -19.82 -5.96 -0.96
N ARG A 61 -20.71 -6.80 -0.38
CA ARG A 61 -20.44 -8.22 -0.16
C ARG A 61 -20.15 -8.93 -1.47
N GLY A 62 -19.16 -9.84 -1.42
CA GLY A 62 -18.69 -10.54 -2.64
C GLY A 62 -17.60 -9.82 -3.41
N THR A 63 -17.26 -8.58 -3.04
CA THR A 63 -16.10 -7.87 -3.57
C THR A 63 -14.85 -8.14 -2.73
N ASN A 64 -13.70 -7.56 -3.13
CA ASN A 64 -12.43 -7.77 -2.43
C ASN A 64 -12.37 -6.92 -1.15
N PHE A 65 -12.67 -7.53 0.01
CA PHE A 65 -12.59 -6.90 1.34
C PHE A 65 -11.17 -6.37 1.63
N LYS A 66 -10.14 -7.11 1.24
CA LYS A 66 -8.75 -6.67 1.44
C LYS A 66 -8.50 -5.34 0.74
N ALA A 67 -8.84 -5.20 -0.54
CA ALA A 67 -8.67 -3.95 -1.28
C ALA A 67 -9.50 -2.81 -0.66
N TRP A 68 -10.73 -3.09 -0.25
CA TRP A 68 -11.59 -2.10 0.43
C TRP A 68 -10.98 -1.63 1.75
N PHE A 69 -10.46 -2.55 2.58
CA PHE A 69 -9.78 -2.21 3.84
C PHE A 69 -8.50 -1.41 3.60
N PHE A 70 -7.67 -1.82 2.62
CA PHE A 70 -6.42 -1.11 2.30
C PHE A 70 -6.67 0.31 1.79
N ARG A 71 -7.79 0.57 1.13
CA ARG A 71 -8.21 1.94 0.79
C ARG A 71 -8.44 2.79 2.06
N ILE A 72 -9.05 2.23 3.09
CA ILE A 72 -9.27 2.93 4.36
C ILE A 72 -7.93 3.15 5.08
N LEU A 73 -7.08 2.13 5.14
CA LEU A 73 -5.76 2.18 5.75
C LEU A 73 -4.86 3.26 5.10
N THR A 74 -4.76 3.26 3.77
CA THR A 74 -3.95 4.25 3.04
C THR A 74 -4.50 5.66 3.17
N ASN A 75 -5.81 5.84 3.16
CA ASN A 75 -6.44 7.14 3.40
C ASN A 75 -6.17 7.66 4.82
N ALA A 76 -6.21 6.79 5.84
CA ALA A 76 -5.86 7.14 7.21
C ALA A 76 -4.38 7.54 7.30
N PHE A 77 -3.47 6.80 6.65
CA PHE A 77 -2.05 7.13 6.57
C PHE A 77 -1.80 8.51 5.96
N TYR A 78 -2.33 8.78 4.75
CA TYR A 78 -2.15 10.07 4.09
C TYR A 78 -2.80 11.24 4.85
N SER A 79 -3.90 10.99 5.55
CA SER A 79 -4.56 12.02 6.37
C SER A 79 -3.70 12.43 7.57
N ARG A 80 -3.02 11.48 8.22
CA ARG A 80 -2.06 11.75 9.31
C ARG A 80 -0.84 12.50 8.78
N HIS A 81 -0.23 12.04 7.69
CA HIS A 81 0.93 12.67 7.06
C HIS A 81 0.66 14.09 6.58
N ARG A 82 -0.55 14.35 6.07
CA ARG A 82 -0.94 15.72 5.66
C ARG A 82 -1.04 16.67 6.86
N LYS A 83 -1.57 16.20 8.00
CA LYS A 83 -1.60 16.99 9.22
C LYS A 83 -0.19 17.34 9.70
N GLU A 84 0.71 16.35 9.74
CA GLU A 84 2.11 16.56 10.13
C GLU A 84 2.87 17.47 9.16
N LYS A 85 2.64 17.34 7.85
CA LYS A 85 3.20 18.25 6.84
C LYS A 85 2.65 19.66 7.00
N HIS A 86 1.36 19.86 7.26
CA HIS A 86 0.79 21.19 7.51
C HIS A 86 1.32 21.81 8.81
N GLU A 87 1.56 21.03 9.84
CA GLU A 87 2.21 21.51 11.06
C GLU A 87 3.70 21.86 10.84
N LYS A 88 4.40 21.13 9.95
CA LYS A 88 5.79 21.39 9.55
C LYS A 88 5.94 22.36 8.39
N ALA A 89 4.95 22.49 7.49
CA ALA A 89 4.99 23.29 6.26
C ALA A 89 4.65 24.77 6.43
N ASN A 90 4.74 25.30 7.65
CA ASN A 90 5.03 26.72 7.78
C ASN A 90 6.45 27.06 7.29
N LEU A 91 7.18 26.11 6.75
CA LEU A 91 8.53 26.28 6.15
C LEU A 91 8.64 25.39 4.89
N SER A 92 8.49 26.04 3.73
CA SER A 92 8.83 25.60 2.37
C SER A 92 7.87 24.66 1.63
N SER A 93 7.25 25.25 0.59
CA SER A 93 6.56 24.58 -0.50
C SER A 93 7.49 24.43 -1.71
N GLU A 94 7.68 23.21 -2.21
CA GLU A 94 7.98 22.95 -3.61
C GLU A 94 7.29 21.64 -4.02
N GLU A 95 6.06 21.78 -4.53
CA GLU A 95 5.39 20.71 -5.24
C GLU A 95 5.78 20.74 -6.71
N VAL A 96 6.60 19.77 -7.15
CA VAL A 96 6.80 19.51 -8.57
C VAL A 96 5.58 18.76 -9.10
N PRO A 97 4.85 19.28 -10.11
CA PRO A 97 3.65 18.63 -10.62
C PRO A 97 3.96 17.26 -11.24
N ALA A 98 3.55 16.19 -10.60
CA ALA A 98 3.69 14.80 -11.07
C ALA A 98 3.04 14.57 -12.45
N LEU A 99 2.12 15.45 -12.85
CA LEU A 99 1.37 15.40 -14.10
C LEU A 99 2.24 15.67 -15.34
N TYR A 100 3.24 16.53 -15.24
CA TYR A 100 4.09 16.90 -16.39
C TYR A 100 5.06 15.77 -16.81
N LEU A 101 5.54 14.98 -15.85
CA LEU A 101 6.40 13.82 -16.14
C LEU A 101 5.62 12.62 -16.71
N TYR A 102 4.33 12.54 -16.44
CA TYR A 102 3.45 11.48 -16.95
C TYR A 102 3.25 11.55 -18.47
N GLN A 103 3.03 12.74 -19.03
CA GLN A 103 2.81 12.89 -20.47
C GLN A 103 4.02 12.48 -21.30
N LYS A 104 5.24 12.76 -20.87
CA LYS A 104 6.47 12.43 -21.60
C LYS A 104 6.83 10.95 -21.61
N THR A 105 6.42 10.16 -20.60
CA THR A 105 6.73 8.72 -20.52
C THR A 105 5.68 7.84 -21.18
N ALA A 106 4.45 8.31 -21.30
CA ALA A 106 3.39 7.62 -22.05
C ALA A 106 3.67 7.63 -23.55
N GLU A 107 4.28 8.69 -24.07
CA GLU A 107 4.62 8.84 -25.49
C GLU A 107 5.83 7.98 -25.93
N ALA A 108 6.64 7.52 -24.99
CA ALA A 108 7.88 6.79 -25.29
C ALA A 108 7.72 5.26 -25.48
N GLY A 109 6.49 4.71 -25.47
CA GLY A 109 6.24 3.32 -25.88
C GLY A 109 6.93 2.22 -25.05
N LEU A 110 7.37 2.50 -23.82
CA LEU A 110 8.16 1.56 -23.00
C LEU A 110 7.31 0.53 -22.21
N TRP A 111 6.16 0.13 -22.77
CA TRP A 111 5.19 -0.74 -22.10
C TRP A 111 5.13 -2.11 -22.78
N GLY A 112 6.03 -2.99 -22.44
CA GLY A 112 5.98 -4.35 -22.98
C GLY A 112 7.11 -5.23 -22.46
N SER A 113 6.88 -5.94 -21.37
CA SER A 113 7.52 -7.23 -21.12
C SER A 113 6.75 -7.97 -20.04
N GLU A 114 6.26 -9.16 -20.36
CA GLU A 114 5.48 -10.06 -19.50
C GLU A 114 6.31 -10.75 -18.40
N SER A 115 7.61 -10.54 -18.35
CA SER A 115 8.46 -11.03 -17.24
C SER A 115 8.93 -9.86 -16.39
N ASP A 116 8.49 -9.84 -15.12
CA ASP A 116 8.95 -8.88 -14.12
C ASP A 116 10.30 -9.34 -13.52
N PRO A 117 11.44 -8.74 -13.92
CA PRO A 117 12.75 -9.15 -13.40
C PRO A 117 12.85 -8.91 -11.89
N ALA A 118 12.14 -7.92 -11.35
CA ALA A 118 12.14 -7.65 -9.92
C ALA A 118 11.38 -8.74 -9.15
N ALA A 119 10.25 -9.24 -9.67
CA ALA A 119 9.53 -10.36 -9.06
C ALA A 119 10.40 -11.62 -9.00
N ALA A 120 11.12 -11.95 -10.07
CA ALA A 120 11.99 -13.11 -10.12
C ALA A 120 13.19 -13.02 -9.14
N ILE A 121 13.67 -11.81 -8.83
CA ILE A 121 14.71 -11.60 -7.82
C ILE A 121 14.08 -11.66 -6.42
N MET A 122 12.90 -11.11 -6.24
CA MET A 122 12.19 -11.12 -4.95
C MET A 122 11.85 -12.54 -4.49
N ASP A 123 11.49 -13.43 -5.41
CA ASP A 123 11.23 -14.87 -5.11
C ASP A 123 12.48 -15.63 -4.60
N ARG A 124 13.67 -15.11 -4.86
CA ARG A 124 14.96 -15.72 -4.47
C ARG A 124 15.56 -15.12 -3.20
N LEU A 125 14.99 -14.04 -2.69
CA LEU A 125 15.50 -13.34 -1.52
C LEU A 125 14.62 -13.59 -0.30
N ASP A 126 15.26 -13.57 0.87
CA ASP A 126 14.58 -13.65 2.15
C ASP A 126 13.61 -12.47 2.31
N ALA A 127 12.43 -12.71 2.88
CA ALA A 127 11.36 -11.72 3.05
C ALA A 127 11.83 -10.43 3.79
N ASP A 128 12.78 -10.58 4.72
CA ASP A 128 13.34 -9.46 5.47
C ASP A 128 14.10 -8.47 4.57
N ARG A 129 14.80 -8.98 3.55
CA ARG A 129 15.58 -8.14 2.61
C ARG A 129 14.72 -7.45 1.59
N VAL A 130 13.69 -8.14 1.12
CA VAL A 130 12.66 -7.51 0.29
C VAL A 130 12.01 -6.38 1.06
N GLY A 131 11.78 -6.58 2.36
CA GLY A 131 11.29 -5.55 3.28
C GLY A 131 12.23 -4.34 3.34
N GLU A 132 13.52 -4.55 3.63
CA GLU A 132 14.54 -3.48 3.71
C GLU A 132 14.68 -2.71 2.38
N ALA A 133 14.68 -3.42 1.26
CA ALA A 133 14.74 -2.80 -0.06
C ALA A 133 13.50 -1.95 -0.35
N LEU A 134 12.31 -2.43 0.00
CA LEU A 134 11.06 -1.64 -0.10
C LEU A 134 11.10 -0.41 0.81
N ASP A 135 11.63 -0.55 2.02
CA ASP A 135 11.74 0.54 2.99
C ASP A 135 12.71 1.63 2.54
N SER A 136 13.69 1.30 1.68
CA SER A 136 14.62 2.27 1.09
C SER A 136 13.97 3.18 0.03
N LEU A 137 12.81 2.78 -0.51
CA LEU A 137 12.14 3.55 -1.55
C LEU A 137 11.56 4.87 -1.02
N PRO A 138 11.53 5.93 -1.83
CA PRO A 138 10.69 7.10 -1.56
C PRO A 138 9.22 6.69 -1.41
N GLU A 139 8.46 7.43 -0.58
CA GLU A 139 7.11 7.08 -0.14
C GLU A 139 6.17 6.68 -1.27
N ASP A 140 6.07 7.49 -2.33
CA ASP A 140 5.18 7.23 -3.47
C ASP A 140 5.44 5.90 -4.17
N TYR A 141 6.71 5.49 -4.28
CA TYR A 141 7.10 4.23 -4.90
C TYR A 141 6.97 3.07 -3.91
N ARG A 142 7.30 3.31 -2.63
CA ARG A 142 7.17 2.32 -1.55
C ARG A 142 5.73 1.88 -1.38
N VAL A 143 4.78 2.82 -1.26
CA VAL A 143 3.35 2.51 -1.11
C VAL A 143 2.86 1.62 -2.24
N VAL A 144 3.06 2.04 -3.50
CA VAL A 144 2.58 1.28 -4.67
C VAL A 144 3.26 -0.08 -4.77
N SER A 145 4.57 -0.16 -4.49
CA SER A 145 5.33 -1.41 -4.54
C SER A 145 4.91 -2.37 -3.43
N THR A 146 4.65 -1.89 -2.21
CA THR A 146 4.14 -2.72 -1.11
C THR A 146 2.78 -3.31 -1.46
N LEU A 147 1.83 -2.50 -1.93
CA LEU A 147 0.50 -2.96 -2.32
C LEU A 147 0.55 -4.00 -3.46
N TYR A 148 1.53 -3.89 -4.36
CA TYR A 148 1.67 -4.83 -5.47
C TYR A 148 2.41 -6.11 -5.07
N PHE A 149 3.63 -6.00 -4.51
CA PHE A 149 4.51 -7.14 -4.28
C PHE A 149 4.23 -7.90 -2.98
N ILE A 150 3.74 -7.21 -1.96
CA ILE A 150 3.49 -7.81 -0.64
C ILE A 150 2.00 -8.11 -0.46
N ASP A 151 1.15 -7.19 -0.89
CA ASP A 151 -0.29 -7.31 -0.68
C ASP A 151 -1.01 -7.98 -1.85
N ASP A 152 -0.29 -8.30 -2.95
CA ASP A 152 -0.79 -9.01 -4.12
C ASP A 152 -2.05 -8.35 -4.73
N LEU A 153 -2.07 -7.00 -4.74
CA LEU A 153 -3.14 -6.26 -5.37
C LEU A 153 -2.85 -6.01 -6.85
N SER A 154 -3.86 -6.18 -7.69
CA SER A 154 -3.77 -5.84 -9.11
C SER A 154 -3.60 -4.32 -9.32
N TYR A 155 -3.10 -3.91 -10.47
CA TYR A 155 -2.96 -2.49 -10.82
C TYR A 155 -4.26 -1.70 -10.69
N GLN A 156 -5.39 -2.32 -11.07
CA GLN A 156 -6.70 -1.69 -10.93
C GLN A 156 -7.07 -1.52 -9.45
N GLN A 157 -6.90 -2.56 -8.64
CA GLN A 157 -7.16 -2.47 -7.20
C GLN A 157 -6.30 -1.42 -6.52
N ILE A 158 -5.01 -1.32 -6.88
CA ILE A 158 -4.11 -0.28 -6.36
C ILE A 158 -4.59 1.12 -6.79
N ALA A 159 -5.03 1.28 -8.04
CA ALA A 159 -5.59 2.53 -8.52
C ALA A 159 -6.83 2.95 -7.71
N ASP A 160 -7.71 1.99 -7.40
CA ASP A 160 -8.91 2.18 -6.59
C ASP A 160 -8.55 2.47 -5.12
N VAL A 161 -7.55 1.77 -4.56
CA VAL A 161 -7.03 2.00 -3.20
C VAL A 161 -6.46 3.39 -3.06
N LEU A 162 -5.59 3.81 -3.99
CA LEU A 162 -4.88 5.10 -3.94
C LEU A 162 -5.67 6.26 -4.57
N GLN A 163 -6.87 5.98 -5.12
CA GLN A 163 -7.71 6.97 -5.80
C GLN A 163 -6.95 7.77 -6.87
N CYS A 164 -6.14 7.08 -7.65
CA CYS A 164 -5.34 7.68 -8.72
C CYS A 164 -5.52 6.93 -10.05
N PRO A 165 -5.23 7.57 -11.19
CA PRO A 165 -5.29 6.91 -12.49
C PRO A 165 -4.39 5.66 -12.54
N ILE A 166 -4.84 4.57 -13.17
CA ILE A 166 -4.08 3.33 -13.35
C ILE A 166 -2.71 3.57 -14.03
N GLY A 167 -2.62 4.57 -14.89
CA GLY A 167 -1.37 5.00 -15.48
C GLY A 167 -0.36 5.52 -14.46
N THR A 168 -0.84 6.20 -13.40
CA THR A 168 0.01 6.63 -12.28
C THR A 168 0.55 5.43 -11.51
N VAL A 169 -0.28 4.43 -11.26
CA VAL A 169 0.15 3.16 -10.63
C VAL A 169 1.23 2.50 -11.47
N ARG A 170 1.01 2.36 -12.78
CA ARG A 170 1.98 1.76 -13.71
C ARG A 170 3.32 2.49 -13.68
N SER A 171 3.30 3.82 -13.81
CA SER A 171 4.53 4.62 -13.84
C SER A 171 5.29 4.57 -12.50
N ARG A 172 4.58 4.60 -11.37
CA ARG A 172 5.17 4.47 -10.04
C ARG A 172 5.77 3.08 -9.83
N LEU A 173 5.06 2.02 -10.20
CA LEU A 173 5.58 0.64 -10.14
C LEU A 173 6.81 0.44 -11.02
N HIS A 174 6.80 0.97 -12.24
CA HIS A 174 7.96 0.86 -13.12
C HIS A 174 9.21 1.50 -12.50
N ARG A 175 9.08 2.69 -11.95
CA ARG A 175 10.20 3.37 -11.25
C ARG A 175 10.58 2.66 -9.95
N GLY A 176 9.59 2.23 -9.16
CA GLY A 176 9.81 1.46 -7.94
C GLY A 176 10.59 0.17 -8.21
N ARG A 177 10.25 -0.57 -9.26
CA ARG A 177 10.97 -1.78 -9.70
C ARG A 177 12.43 -1.52 -10.02
N ARG A 178 12.72 -0.47 -10.77
CA ARG A 178 14.13 -0.11 -11.08
C ARG A 178 14.93 0.23 -9.83
N MET A 179 14.33 0.94 -8.90
CA MET A 179 14.97 1.27 -7.62
C MET A 179 15.17 0.03 -6.76
N LEU A 180 14.14 -0.83 -6.66
CA LEU A 180 14.22 -2.12 -5.97
C LEU A 180 15.31 -3.01 -6.58
N GLN A 181 15.32 -3.15 -7.90
CA GLN A 181 16.33 -3.96 -8.58
C GLN A 181 17.74 -3.47 -8.26
N LYS A 182 17.97 -2.15 -8.21
CA LYS A 182 19.25 -1.58 -7.83
C LYS A 182 19.60 -1.90 -6.37
N ALA A 183 18.67 -1.68 -5.43
CA ALA A 183 18.87 -1.95 -4.01
C ALA A 183 19.13 -3.43 -3.74
N LEU A 184 18.36 -4.33 -4.37
CA LEU A 184 18.52 -5.78 -4.24
C LEU A 184 19.83 -6.28 -4.88
N TRP A 185 20.27 -5.67 -5.98
CA TRP A 185 21.53 -5.98 -6.62
C TRP A 185 22.73 -5.60 -5.73
N GLU A 186 22.68 -4.42 -5.10
CA GLU A 186 23.73 -3.99 -4.16
C GLU A 186 23.83 -4.98 -2.98
N VAL A 187 22.72 -5.43 -2.42
CA VAL A 187 22.67 -6.46 -1.36
C VAL A 187 23.20 -7.80 -1.84
N ALA A 188 22.89 -8.22 -3.07
CA ALA A 188 23.39 -9.47 -3.65
C ALA A 188 24.91 -9.46 -3.87
N MET A 189 25.44 -8.34 -4.35
CA MET A 189 26.89 -8.16 -4.60
C MET A 189 27.70 -8.11 -3.31
N GLU A 190 27.20 -7.50 -2.24
CA GLU A 190 27.86 -7.49 -0.92
C GLU A 190 28.06 -8.89 -0.33
N ARG A 191 27.32 -9.87 -0.80
CA ARG A 191 27.37 -11.26 -0.34
C ARG A 191 27.92 -12.28 -1.33
N GLY A 192 28.42 -11.84 -2.48
CA GLY A 192 29.02 -12.71 -3.47
C GLY A 192 28.03 -13.68 -4.13
N ILE A 193 26.75 -13.33 -4.19
CA ILE A 193 25.74 -14.06 -4.94
C ILE A 193 25.81 -13.56 -6.39
N ASN A 194 26.51 -14.31 -7.26
CA ASN A 194 26.56 -14.11 -8.70
C ASN A 194 25.40 -14.80 -9.42
#